data_434b87c725b179041eb43f005a444db9
#
_entry.id   434b87c725b179041eb43f005a444db9
#
_cell.length_a   1.000
_cell.length_b   1.000
_cell.length_c   1.000
_cell.angle_alpha   90.00
_cell.angle_beta   90.00
_cell.angle_gamma   90.00
#
_symmetry.space_group_name_H-M   'P 1'
#
loop_
_entity.id
_entity.type
_entity.pdbx_description
1 polymer ?
#
loop_
_entity_poly.entity_id
_entity_poly.type
_entity_poly.pdbx_seq_one_letter_code
_entity_poly.pdbx_strand_id
1 'polypeptide(L)'
;VVISGKGSKFTAEKTGASTNISNTQIMNMPTINRSITDIARLSPYSNGMSFAGGDGRSSNFTLDGANLNNNFGLSDKLPGGGSPISMDAIDEVQVTIAPYDVRQSNFIGGGVNAITKSGTNKFKGSAYIYYNNENMHGNRVNNEDLGERGKNGTTTYGFTLGGPIVKDKLFFFANAEYSKSPNIVNRWQASEDGKADATNYISRVPKSDLERVKQFLITKY
;
A
#
# COMPACT_ATOMS: atom_id res chain seq x y z
N VAL A 1 1.88 25.08 31.95
CA VAL A 1 3.06 24.19 31.83
C VAL A 1 3.09 23.72 30.41
N VAL A 2 4.01 24.21 29.60
CA VAL A 2 4.22 23.71 28.24
C VAL A 2 5.15 22.51 28.38
N ILE A 3 4.61 21.31 28.31
CA ILE A 3 5.40 20.09 28.18
C ILE A 3 5.77 19.96 26.71
N SER A 4 6.90 20.50 26.31
CA SER A 4 7.50 20.20 25.02
C SER A 4 8.23 18.85 25.14
N GLY A 5 7.50 17.76 24.99
CA GLY A 5 8.10 16.46 24.86
C GLY A 5 8.78 16.32 23.50
N LYS A 6 10.02 16.75 23.37
CA LYS A 6 10.93 16.10 22.44
C LYS A 6 11.15 14.69 23.01
N GLY A 7 10.32 13.75 22.58
CA GLY A 7 10.50 12.36 22.96
C GLY A 7 11.92 11.93 22.60
N SER A 8 12.75 11.69 23.61
CA SER A 8 14.06 11.09 23.40
C SER A 8 13.85 9.81 22.60
N LYS A 9 14.60 9.63 21.53
CA LYS A 9 14.62 8.36 20.78
C LYS A 9 15.03 7.17 21.68
N PHE A 10 15.62 7.48 22.83
CA PHE A 10 16.06 6.53 23.83
C PHE A 10 15.29 6.79 25.13
N THR A 11 14.27 6.01 25.41
CA THR A 11 13.60 5.97 26.71
C THR A 11 13.94 4.66 27.37
N ALA A 12 14.26 4.67 28.67
CA ALA A 12 14.60 3.48 29.44
C ALA A 12 13.45 2.42 29.48
N GLU A 13 12.23 2.85 29.14
CA GLU A 13 11.05 1.98 29.14
C GLU A 13 10.83 1.27 27.78
N LYS A 14 11.59 1.62 26.74
CA LYS A 14 11.51 0.94 25.45
C LYS A 14 12.36 -0.32 25.47
N THR A 15 11.72 -1.46 25.57
CA THR A 15 12.34 -2.76 25.43
C THR A 15 12.25 -3.22 23.95
N GLY A 16 13.40 -3.57 23.37
CA GLY A 16 13.50 -3.99 21.96
C GLY A 16 13.85 -2.87 20.99
N ALA A 17 14.18 -3.25 19.75
CA ALA A 17 14.49 -2.32 18.68
C ALA A 17 13.17 -1.80 18.05
N SER A 18 12.88 -0.53 18.26
CA SER A 18 11.73 0.13 17.63
C SER A 18 12.14 1.37 16.87
N THR A 19 11.55 1.55 15.70
CA THR A 19 11.70 2.75 14.87
C THR A 19 10.35 3.45 14.79
N ASN A 20 10.28 4.67 15.30
CA ASN A 20 9.07 5.48 15.22
C ASN A 20 9.22 6.52 14.11
N ILE A 21 8.25 6.55 13.22
CA ILE A 21 8.22 7.42 12.05
C ILE A 21 7.02 8.33 12.18
N SER A 22 7.29 9.62 12.39
CA SER A 22 6.25 10.64 12.60
C SER A 22 5.56 11.03 11.29
N ASN A 23 4.36 11.62 11.39
CA ASN A 23 3.62 12.14 10.24
C ASN A 23 4.46 13.09 9.38
N THR A 24 5.27 13.97 9.97
CA THR A 24 6.13 14.89 9.22
C THR A 24 7.17 14.14 8.37
N GLN A 25 7.72 13.06 8.88
CA GLN A 25 8.64 12.21 8.11
C GLN A 25 7.91 11.47 7.01
N ILE A 26 6.72 10.92 7.29
CA ILE A 26 5.87 10.23 6.32
C ILE A 26 5.52 11.15 5.14
N MET A 27 5.10 12.37 5.42
CA MET A 27 4.66 13.32 4.39
C MET A 27 5.82 13.88 3.55
N ASN A 28 7.03 13.95 4.10
CA ASN A 28 8.21 14.44 3.40
C ASN A 28 9.00 13.34 2.66
N MET A 29 8.64 12.08 2.86
CA MET A 29 9.33 10.98 2.23
C MET A 29 8.82 10.77 0.80
N PRO A 30 9.70 10.74 -0.20
CA PRO A 30 9.32 10.37 -1.56
C PRO A 30 9.01 8.88 -1.62
N THR A 31 7.73 8.54 -1.72
CA THR A 31 7.26 7.16 -1.92
C THR A 31 6.71 7.00 -3.34
N ILE A 32 6.96 5.86 -3.96
CA ILE A 32 6.46 5.55 -5.30
C ILE A 32 4.98 5.13 -5.23
N ASN A 33 4.67 4.27 -4.30
CA ASN A 33 3.34 3.64 -4.21
C ASN A 33 2.49 4.17 -3.05
N ARG A 34 2.99 5.12 -2.27
CA ARG A 34 2.32 5.63 -1.06
C ARG A 34 1.82 4.50 -0.15
N SER A 35 2.68 3.51 0.04
CA SER A 35 2.39 2.31 0.81
C SER A 35 3.03 2.35 2.19
N ILE A 36 2.36 1.76 3.17
CA ILE A 36 2.92 1.56 4.52
C ILE A 36 4.20 0.72 4.46
N THR A 37 4.30 -0.18 3.50
CA THR A 37 5.52 -0.97 3.28
C THR A 37 6.72 -0.12 2.86
N ASP A 38 6.49 0.99 2.14
CA ASP A 38 7.55 1.93 1.80
C ASP A 38 8.04 2.69 3.04
N ILE A 39 7.12 3.01 3.96
CA ILE A 39 7.45 3.64 5.24
C ILE A 39 8.22 2.65 6.14
N ALA A 40 7.79 1.40 6.19
CA ALA A 40 8.45 0.38 6.99
C ALA A 40 9.93 0.22 6.61
N ARG A 41 10.30 0.45 5.35
CA ARG A 41 11.69 0.43 4.86
C ARG A 41 12.61 1.48 5.47
N LEU A 42 12.09 2.48 6.16
CA LEU A 42 12.91 3.41 6.95
C LEU A 42 13.53 2.75 8.17
N SER A 43 13.00 1.62 8.62
CA SER A 43 13.67 0.81 9.62
C SER A 43 14.86 0.08 8.98
N PRO A 44 16.07 0.18 9.55
CA PRO A 44 17.28 -0.42 8.95
C PRO A 44 17.22 -1.95 8.87
N TYR A 45 16.30 -2.57 9.58
CA TYR A 45 16.14 -4.02 9.64
C TYR A 45 14.97 -4.54 8.80
N SER A 46 14.33 -3.68 7.99
CA SER A 46 13.17 -4.06 7.20
C SER A 46 13.45 -4.00 5.70
N ASN A 47 12.85 -4.92 4.97
CA ASN A 47 12.69 -4.86 3.52
C ASN A 47 11.19 -5.08 3.21
N GLY A 48 10.43 -3.96 3.17
CA GLY A 48 8.98 -4.02 3.12
C GLY A 48 8.39 -4.60 4.40
N MET A 49 7.66 -5.70 4.30
CA MET A 49 7.10 -6.43 5.45
C MET A 49 8.01 -7.55 5.97
N SER A 50 9.18 -7.75 5.39
CA SER A 50 10.19 -8.69 5.87
C SER A 50 11.10 -7.99 6.88
N PHE A 51 11.21 -8.53 8.09
CA PHE A 51 12.02 -7.96 9.18
C PHE A 51 13.11 -8.94 9.60
N ALA A 52 14.33 -8.41 9.81
CA ALA A 52 15.50 -9.15 10.26
C ALA A 52 15.78 -10.44 9.45
N GLY A 53 15.49 -10.42 8.13
CA GLY A 53 15.67 -11.58 7.26
C GLY A 53 14.54 -12.62 7.33
N GLY A 54 13.49 -12.38 8.11
CA GLY A 54 12.31 -13.24 8.18
C GLY A 54 11.38 -13.12 6.96
N ASP A 55 10.41 -14.03 6.88
CA ASP A 55 9.36 -13.98 5.84
C ASP A 55 8.33 -12.89 6.16
N GLY A 56 8.00 -12.04 5.18
CA GLY A 56 7.00 -10.99 5.33
C GLY A 56 5.60 -11.48 5.71
N ARG A 57 5.27 -12.74 5.41
CA ARG A 57 4.01 -13.38 5.82
C ARG A 57 3.89 -13.64 7.31
N SER A 58 5.01 -13.73 8.01
CA SER A 58 5.06 -13.90 9.47
C SER A 58 5.17 -12.59 10.25
N SER A 59 5.08 -11.47 9.56
CA SER A 59 5.08 -10.13 10.18
C SER A 59 3.68 -9.70 10.57
N ASN A 60 3.55 -8.92 11.65
CA ASN A 60 2.28 -8.38 12.08
C ASN A 60 2.08 -6.94 11.59
N PHE A 61 0.89 -6.66 11.09
CA PHE A 61 0.46 -5.30 10.82
C PHE A 61 -0.78 -4.98 11.66
N THR A 62 -0.68 -3.93 12.47
CA THR A 62 -1.78 -3.44 13.28
C THR A 62 -2.09 -1.99 12.95
N LEU A 63 -3.36 -1.63 13.04
CA LEU A 63 -3.87 -0.27 12.93
C LEU A 63 -4.61 0.07 14.21
N ASP A 64 -4.14 1.07 14.95
CA ASP A 64 -4.65 1.42 16.28
C ASP A 64 -4.81 0.20 17.21
N GLY A 65 -3.91 -0.78 17.07
CA GLY A 65 -3.93 -2.03 17.82
C GLY A 65 -4.81 -3.13 17.23
N ALA A 66 -5.65 -2.84 16.23
CA ALA A 66 -6.41 -3.86 15.52
C ALA A 66 -5.53 -4.59 14.50
N ASN A 67 -5.58 -5.93 14.49
CA ASN A 67 -4.82 -6.74 13.56
C ASN A 67 -5.44 -6.72 12.16
N LEU A 68 -4.64 -6.37 11.15
CA LEU A 68 -5.03 -6.34 9.74
C LEU A 68 -4.23 -7.33 8.88
N ASN A 69 -3.68 -8.35 9.47
CA ASN A 69 -2.89 -9.34 8.74
C ASN A 69 -3.74 -10.21 7.81
N ASN A 70 -3.09 -10.72 6.76
CA ASN A 70 -3.58 -11.86 6.03
C ASN A 70 -3.27 -13.16 6.82
N ASN A 71 -4.18 -13.57 7.69
CA ASN A 71 -4.02 -14.73 8.56
C ASN A 71 -3.98 -16.08 7.81
N PHE A 72 -4.24 -16.10 6.51
CA PHE A 72 -4.13 -17.32 5.69
C PHE A 72 -2.70 -17.65 5.28
N GLY A 73 -1.74 -16.76 5.52
CA GLY A 73 -0.32 -17.00 5.23
C GLY A 73 0.03 -17.21 3.74
N LEU A 74 -0.89 -16.89 2.83
CA LEU A 74 -0.71 -17.09 1.40
C LEU A 74 -0.03 -15.90 0.69
N SER A 75 0.02 -14.75 1.33
CA SER A 75 0.58 -13.53 0.75
C SER A 75 1.22 -12.66 1.83
N ASP A 76 2.33 -12.04 1.49
CA ASP A 76 3.00 -10.99 2.25
C ASP A 76 2.36 -9.60 2.04
N LYS A 77 1.34 -9.53 1.18
CA LYS A 77 0.65 -8.27 0.89
C LYS A 77 -0.44 -8.00 1.92
N LEU A 78 -0.47 -6.75 2.37
CA LEU A 78 -1.55 -6.26 3.20
C LEU A 78 -2.89 -6.24 2.44
N PRO A 79 -4.03 -6.35 3.13
CA PRO A 79 -5.34 -6.17 2.52
C PRO A 79 -5.43 -4.84 1.74
N GLY A 80 -6.23 -4.79 0.69
CA GLY A 80 -6.35 -3.58 -0.15
C GLY A 80 -5.18 -3.34 -1.10
N GLY A 81 -4.33 -4.35 -1.37
CA GLY A 81 -3.22 -4.22 -2.32
C GLY A 81 -1.97 -3.57 -1.74
N GLY A 82 -1.82 -3.55 -0.43
CA GLY A 82 -0.64 -3.07 0.28
C GLY A 82 -0.81 -1.73 1.02
N SER A 83 -1.97 -1.11 0.93
CA SER A 83 -2.30 0.09 1.71
C SER A 83 -3.74 0.03 2.19
N PRO A 84 -4.00 -0.63 3.34
CA PRO A 84 -5.36 -0.79 3.88
C PRO A 84 -5.95 0.53 4.40
N ILE A 85 -5.13 1.55 4.56
CA ILE A 85 -5.52 2.89 4.96
C ILE A 85 -4.70 3.93 4.19
N SER A 86 -5.29 5.10 3.94
CA SER A 86 -4.58 6.23 3.35
C SER A 86 -3.43 6.69 4.23
N MET A 87 -2.26 6.98 3.64
CA MET A 87 -1.12 7.55 4.35
C MET A 87 -1.44 8.90 5.00
N ASP A 88 -2.35 9.65 4.42
CA ASP A 88 -2.79 10.96 4.96
C ASP A 88 -3.61 10.82 6.24
N ALA A 89 -4.17 9.64 6.52
CA ALA A 89 -4.85 9.34 7.77
C ALA A 89 -3.91 8.92 8.91
N ILE A 90 -2.64 8.63 8.61
CA ILE A 90 -1.68 8.12 9.58
C ILE A 90 -0.97 9.28 10.29
N ASP A 91 -0.88 9.22 11.60
CA ASP A 91 -0.12 10.15 12.44
C ASP A 91 1.29 9.63 12.74
N GLU A 92 1.41 8.36 13.04
CA GLU A 92 2.69 7.72 13.36
C GLU A 92 2.70 6.27 12.88
N VAL A 93 3.87 5.82 12.42
CA VAL A 93 4.14 4.39 12.17
C VAL A 93 5.25 3.93 13.09
N GLN A 94 4.98 2.91 13.87
CA GLN A 94 5.94 2.25 14.72
C GLN A 94 6.33 0.90 14.12
N VAL A 95 7.61 0.72 13.84
CA VAL A 95 8.19 -0.56 13.44
C VAL A 95 8.93 -1.15 14.63
N THR A 96 8.52 -2.32 15.08
CA THR A 96 9.10 -3.00 16.25
C THR A 96 9.70 -4.33 15.85
N ILE A 97 10.92 -4.60 16.28
CA ILE A 97 11.63 -5.84 15.98
C ILE A 97 11.96 -6.54 17.29
N ALA A 98 11.57 -7.82 17.36
CA ALA A 98 11.77 -8.65 18.54
C ALA A 98 11.34 -7.97 19.86
N PRO A 99 10.07 -7.56 20.00
CA PRO A 99 9.59 -6.93 21.21
C PRO A 99 9.57 -7.93 22.35
N TYR A 100 9.92 -7.45 23.55
CA TYR A 100 9.78 -8.23 24.80
C TYR A 100 8.43 -7.99 25.48
N ASP A 101 7.55 -7.18 24.89
CA ASP A 101 6.22 -6.86 25.43
C ASP A 101 5.23 -7.95 25.04
N VAL A 102 4.65 -8.64 26.03
CA VAL A 102 3.66 -9.70 25.84
C VAL A 102 2.37 -9.27 25.15
N ARG A 103 2.09 -7.98 25.11
CA ARG A 103 0.94 -7.41 24.37
C ARG A 103 1.17 -7.41 22.86
N GLN A 104 2.41 -7.49 22.44
CA GLN A 104 2.79 -7.56 21.02
C GLN A 104 2.99 -9.02 20.66
N SER A 105 2.02 -9.59 19.96
CA SER A 105 1.98 -11.01 19.59
C SER A 105 1.67 -11.18 18.11
N ASN A 106 1.55 -12.43 17.68
CA ASN A 106 1.13 -12.83 16.35
C ASN A 106 2.13 -12.53 15.22
N PHE A 107 3.44 -12.53 15.53
CA PHE A 107 4.49 -12.41 14.53
C PHE A 107 5.80 -13.07 14.96
N ILE A 108 6.64 -13.35 13.97
CA ILE A 108 8.02 -13.81 14.13
C ILE A 108 8.92 -12.78 13.45
N GLY A 109 9.79 -12.12 14.23
CA GLY A 109 10.73 -11.13 13.71
C GLY A 109 10.31 -9.69 13.94
N GLY A 110 9.21 -9.20 13.34
CA GLY A 110 8.83 -7.82 13.50
C GLY A 110 7.37 -7.52 13.25
N GLY A 111 6.93 -6.37 13.73
CA GLY A 111 5.59 -5.85 13.54
C GLY A 111 5.58 -4.37 13.20
N VAL A 112 4.59 -3.97 12.43
CA VAL A 112 4.29 -2.57 12.10
C VAL A 112 2.98 -2.20 12.75
N ASN A 113 2.99 -1.15 13.55
CA ASN A 113 1.77 -0.55 14.11
C ASN A 113 1.59 0.86 13.54
N ALA A 114 0.51 1.07 12.80
CA ALA A 114 0.13 2.39 12.34
C ALA A 114 -0.90 2.99 13.29
N ILE A 115 -0.71 4.25 13.62
CA ILE A 115 -1.60 5.03 14.50
C ILE A 115 -2.28 6.07 13.64
N THR A 116 -3.61 6.13 13.70
CA THR A 116 -4.38 7.09 12.92
C THR A 116 -4.40 8.47 13.57
N LYS A 117 -4.60 9.50 12.73
CA LYS A 117 -4.85 10.86 13.21
C LYS A 117 -6.15 10.93 13.98
N SER A 118 -6.17 11.77 14.99
CA SER A 118 -7.37 12.10 15.75
C SER A 118 -7.77 13.56 15.56
N GLY A 119 -9.02 13.88 15.86
CA GLY A 119 -9.49 15.25 15.89
C GLY A 119 -8.87 16.04 17.04
N THR A 120 -8.78 17.34 16.87
CA THR A 120 -8.28 18.30 17.88
C THR A 120 -9.29 19.41 18.08
N ASN A 121 -8.99 20.34 19.00
CA ASN A 121 -9.83 21.55 19.21
C ASN A 121 -9.85 22.52 18.02
N LYS A 122 -9.02 22.29 17.01
CA LYS A 122 -8.99 23.08 15.78
C LYS A 122 -9.41 22.19 14.61
N PHE A 123 -10.25 22.72 13.74
CA PHE A 123 -10.54 22.07 12.48
C PHE A 123 -9.29 22.02 11.61
N LYS A 124 -8.96 20.84 11.14
CA LYS A 124 -7.89 20.58 10.19
C LYS A 124 -8.44 19.67 9.10
N GLY A 125 -8.11 19.99 7.88
CA GLY A 125 -8.48 19.16 6.73
C GLY A 125 -7.49 19.30 5.62
N SER A 126 -7.46 18.30 4.74
CA SER A 126 -6.68 18.31 3.51
C SER A 126 -7.49 17.65 2.40
N ALA A 127 -7.28 18.10 1.19
CA ALA A 127 -7.76 17.42 -0.02
C ALA A 127 -6.57 17.27 -0.95
N TYR A 128 -6.48 16.11 -1.61
CA TYR A 128 -5.35 15.79 -2.48
C TYR A 128 -5.77 14.98 -3.68
N ILE A 129 -5.00 15.13 -4.75
CA ILE A 129 -5.13 14.33 -5.97
C ILE A 129 -3.72 13.87 -6.34
N TYR A 130 -3.56 12.57 -6.52
CA TYR A 130 -2.35 11.97 -7.07
C TYR A 130 -2.66 11.37 -8.43
N TYR A 131 -1.82 11.67 -9.39
CA TYR A 131 -1.94 11.15 -10.73
C TYR A 131 -0.60 10.60 -11.21
N ASN A 132 -0.64 9.42 -11.78
CA ASN A 132 0.51 8.75 -12.36
C ASN A 132 0.05 8.09 -13.67
N ASN A 133 0.89 8.14 -14.70
CA ASN A 133 0.65 7.45 -15.96
C ASN A 133 1.97 6.91 -16.56
N GLU A 134 1.85 6.13 -17.62
CA GLU A 134 2.97 5.53 -18.32
C GLU A 134 4.00 6.55 -18.83
N ASN A 135 3.57 7.75 -19.18
CA ASN A 135 4.44 8.81 -19.73
C ASN A 135 5.31 9.48 -18.65
N MET A 136 4.96 9.30 -17.37
CA MET A 136 5.77 9.80 -16.24
C MET A 136 6.95 8.88 -15.90
N HIS A 137 7.03 7.71 -16.52
CA HIS A 137 8.15 6.78 -16.39
C HIS A 137 9.10 6.93 -17.57
N GLY A 138 10.39 7.01 -17.32
CA GLY A 138 11.38 7.00 -18.39
C GLY A 138 11.42 5.66 -19.12
N ASN A 139 11.59 5.71 -20.45
CA ASN A 139 11.69 4.51 -21.30
C ASN A 139 13.12 4.15 -21.64
N ARG A 140 14.12 4.87 -21.12
CA ARG A 140 15.54 4.65 -21.44
C ARG A 140 16.35 4.29 -20.20
N VAL A 141 17.23 3.29 -20.35
CA VAL A 141 18.24 2.92 -19.37
C VAL A 141 19.58 2.81 -20.11
N ASN A 142 20.58 3.55 -19.66
CA ASN A 142 21.93 3.58 -20.28
C ASN A 142 21.92 3.79 -21.81
N ASN A 143 21.11 4.73 -22.31
CA ASN A 143 20.89 5.00 -23.73
C ASN A 143 20.16 3.90 -24.53
N GLU A 144 19.82 2.79 -23.93
CA GLU A 144 18.96 1.78 -24.56
C GLU A 144 17.49 2.15 -24.38
N ASP A 145 16.73 2.09 -25.46
CA ASP A 145 15.29 2.29 -25.44
C ASP A 145 14.59 0.96 -25.09
N LEU A 146 13.84 0.94 -24.00
CA LEU A 146 13.12 -0.23 -23.52
C LEU A 146 11.78 -0.44 -24.23
N GLY A 147 11.47 0.38 -25.25
CA GLY A 147 10.21 0.35 -25.96
C GLY A 147 9.07 1.03 -25.22
N GLU A 148 7.89 1.03 -25.86
CA GLU A 148 6.69 1.62 -25.28
C GLU A 148 6.17 0.76 -24.11
N ARG A 149 5.90 1.42 -23.00
CA ARG A 149 5.24 0.77 -21.86
C ARG A 149 3.74 0.66 -22.13
N GLY A 150 3.16 -0.47 -21.72
CA GLY A 150 1.71 -0.63 -21.75
C GLY A 150 1.03 0.48 -20.93
N LYS A 151 -0.14 0.92 -21.37
CA LYS A 151 -0.94 1.93 -20.65
C LYS A 151 -1.12 1.51 -19.20
N ASN A 152 -0.58 2.29 -18.30
CA ASN A 152 -0.67 2.08 -16.87
C ASN A 152 -0.85 3.44 -16.21
N GLY A 153 -1.93 3.62 -15.51
CA GLY A 153 -2.19 4.88 -14.84
C GLY A 153 -2.95 4.67 -13.54
N THR A 154 -2.63 5.48 -12.55
CA THR A 154 -3.36 5.48 -11.29
C THR A 154 -3.76 6.91 -10.96
N THR A 155 -5.03 7.09 -10.62
CA THR A 155 -5.54 8.36 -10.11
C THR A 155 -6.14 8.12 -8.75
N THR A 156 -5.65 8.86 -7.76
CA THR A 156 -6.12 8.77 -6.38
C THR A 156 -6.65 10.12 -5.93
N TYR A 157 -7.87 10.14 -5.44
CA TYR A 157 -8.51 11.31 -4.83
C TYR A 157 -8.71 11.03 -3.36
N GLY A 158 -8.40 11.99 -2.51
CA GLY A 158 -8.62 11.81 -1.09
C GLY A 158 -8.89 13.11 -0.37
N PHE A 159 -9.49 12.98 0.80
CA PHE A 159 -9.64 14.07 1.74
C PHE A 159 -9.55 13.58 3.18
N THR A 160 -9.13 14.49 4.05
CA THR A 160 -9.17 14.29 5.49
C THR A 160 -9.87 15.48 6.13
N LEU A 161 -10.63 15.24 7.19
CA LEU A 161 -11.25 16.29 7.98
C LEU A 161 -11.29 15.85 9.45
N GLY A 162 -10.78 16.67 10.32
CA GLY A 162 -10.82 16.43 11.77
C GLY A 162 -11.08 17.72 12.53
N GLY A 163 -11.73 17.59 13.68
CA GLY A 163 -12.05 18.74 14.52
C GLY A 163 -12.87 18.37 15.75
N PRO A 164 -13.30 19.38 16.54
CA PRO A 164 -14.13 19.17 17.69
C PRO A 164 -15.60 19.07 17.31
N ILE A 165 -16.33 18.08 17.83
CA ILE A 165 -17.80 18.08 17.90
C ILE A 165 -18.22 18.90 19.12
N VAL A 166 -17.59 18.62 20.25
CA VAL A 166 -17.71 19.43 21.47
C VAL A 166 -16.32 19.81 21.91
N LYS A 167 -16.05 21.10 22.00
CA LYS A 167 -14.74 21.64 22.35
C LYS A 167 -14.26 21.05 23.69
N ASP A 168 -13.01 20.63 23.73
CA ASP A 168 -12.33 20.01 24.86
C ASP A 168 -12.88 18.65 25.32
N LYS A 169 -13.95 18.12 24.68
CA LYS A 169 -14.60 16.87 25.13
C LYS A 169 -14.75 15.80 24.06
N LEU A 170 -15.18 16.19 22.86
CA LEU A 170 -15.50 15.22 21.82
C LEU A 170 -14.93 15.67 20.48
N PHE A 171 -14.17 14.82 19.89
CA PHE A 171 -13.49 15.07 18.62
C PHE A 171 -13.90 14.04 17.58
N PHE A 172 -13.75 14.38 16.32
CA PHE A 172 -13.88 13.46 15.20
C PHE A 172 -12.72 13.57 14.24
N PHE A 173 -12.47 12.51 13.54
CA PHE A 173 -11.59 12.47 12.36
C PHE A 173 -12.23 11.60 11.30
N ALA A 174 -12.28 12.09 10.07
CA ALA A 174 -12.78 11.36 8.91
C ALA A 174 -11.74 11.40 7.79
N ASN A 175 -11.57 10.29 7.11
CA ASN A 175 -10.75 10.16 5.93
C ASN A 175 -11.51 9.36 4.88
N ALA A 176 -11.41 9.77 3.62
CA ALA A 176 -11.83 8.97 2.49
C ALA A 176 -10.81 9.09 1.36
N GLU A 177 -10.50 7.94 0.75
CA GLU A 177 -9.63 7.85 -0.41
C GLU A 177 -10.26 6.94 -1.44
N TYR A 178 -10.24 7.38 -2.69
CA TYR A 178 -10.67 6.62 -3.85
C TYR A 178 -9.53 6.53 -4.84
N SER A 179 -9.07 5.33 -5.13
CA SER A 179 -8.03 5.08 -6.12
C SER A 179 -8.59 4.29 -7.31
N LYS A 180 -8.36 4.83 -8.50
CA LYS A 180 -8.68 4.19 -9.76
C LYS A 180 -7.39 3.81 -10.48
N SER A 181 -7.14 2.51 -10.57
CA SER A 181 -6.01 1.95 -11.32
C SER A 181 -6.56 0.99 -12.37
N PRO A 182 -6.68 1.41 -13.63
CA PRO A 182 -7.11 0.52 -14.69
C PRO A 182 -6.00 -0.52 -14.93
N ASN A 183 -6.26 -1.76 -14.56
CA ASN A 183 -5.41 -2.87 -14.95
C ASN A 183 -5.66 -3.17 -16.42
N ILE A 184 -4.75 -2.79 -17.28
CA ILE A 184 -4.75 -3.25 -18.66
C ILE A 184 -4.17 -4.65 -18.64
N VAL A 185 -5.05 -5.62 -18.62
CA VAL A 185 -4.67 -6.99 -18.89
C VAL A 185 -4.51 -7.08 -20.41
N ASN A 186 -3.28 -7.28 -20.86
CA ASN A 186 -3.02 -7.62 -22.25
C ASN A 186 -3.72 -8.97 -22.53
N ARG A 187 -4.89 -8.90 -23.14
CA ARG A 187 -5.65 -10.10 -23.45
C ARG A 187 -5.18 -10.62 -24.80
N TRP A 188 -4.74 -11.85 -24.84
CA TRP A 188 -4.50 -12.56 -26.07
C TRP A 188 -5.78 -12.59 -26.88
N GLN A 189 -5.66 -12.19 -28.15
CA GLN A 189 -6.77 -12.21 -29.10
C GLN A 189 -6.64 -13.40 -30.03
N ALA A 190 -7.77 -13.87 -30.54
CA ALA A 190 -7.77 -14.89 -31.59
C ALA A 190 -7.28 -14.25 -32.90
N SER A 191 -6.51 -15.02 -33.67
CA SER A 191 -6.04 -14.60 -35.00
C SER A 191 -7.15 -14.64 -36.03
N GLU A 192 -6.97 -13.88 -37.12
CA GLU A 192 -7.85 -14.00 -38.28
C GLU A 192 -7.37 -15.10 -39.27
N ASP A 193 -6.05 -15.27 -39.34
CA ASP A 193 -5.37 -16.13 -40.31
C ASP A 193 -4.70 -17.37 -39.69
N GLY A 194 -4.87 -17.60 -38.38
CA GLY A 194 -4.26 -18.72 -37.67
C GLY A 194 -2.77 -18.52 -37.34
N LYS A 195 -2.20 -17.35 -37.61
CA LYS A 195 -0.82 -17.04 -37.26
C LYS A 195 -0.72 -16.33 -35.91
N ALA A 196 0.28 -16.70 -35.13
CA ALA A 196 0.58 -16.02 -33.87
C ALA A 196 1.40 -14.76 -34.09
N ASP A 197 1.06 -13.70 -33.39
CA ASP A 197 1.87 -12.50 -33.25
C ASP A 197 1.99 -12.14 -31.76
N ALA A 198 3.12 -12.51 -31.17
CA ALA A 198 3.36 -12.30 -29.76
C ALA A 198 3.48 -10.80 -29.40
N THR A 199 3.91 -9.97 -30.34
CA THR A 199 4.08 -8.52 -30.15
C THR A 199 2.73 -7.84 -29.98
N ASN A 200 1.73 -8.28 -30.73
CA ASN A 200 0.36 -7.76 -30.68
C ASN A 200 -0.60 -8.64 -29.86
N TYR A 201 -0.08 -9.59 -29.10
CA TYR A 201 -0.88 -10.52 -28.29
C TYR A 201 -1.92 -11.31 -29.11
N ILE A 202 -1.56 -11.72 -30.32
CA ILE A 202 -2.41 -12.55 -31.18
C ILE A 202 -1.99 -14.01 -31.03
N SER A 203 -2.95 -14.86 -30.69
CA SER A 203 -2.74 -16.31 -30.55
C SER A 203 -2.83 -17.02 -31.89
N ARG A 204 -2.40 -18.28 -31.93
CA ARG A 204 -2.61 -19.15 -33.12
C ARG A 204 -4.06 -19.59 -33.33
N VAL A 205 -4.93 -19.35 -32.35
CA VAL A 205 -6.32 -19.82 -32.44
C VAL A 205 -7.10 -18.88 -33.36
N PRO A 206 -7.66 -19.40 -34.48
CA PRO A 206 -8.51 -18.60 -35.35
C PRO A 206 -9.82 -18.20 -34.68
N LYS A 207 -10.34 -17.03 -35.01
CA LYS A 207 -11.65 -16.56 -34.53
C LYS A 207 -12.77 -17.55 -34.84
N SER A 208 -12.69 -18.19 -35.99
CA SER A 208 -13.68 -19.24 -36.42
C SER A 208 -13.76 -20.39 -35.45
N ASP A 209 -12.62 -20.87 -34.96
CA ASP A 209 -12.59 -21.98 -34.01
C ASP A 209 -13.09 -21.57 -32.64
N LEU A 210 -12.77 -20.33 -32.22
CA LEU A 210 -13.27 -19.78 -30.98
C LEU A 210 -14.80 -19.66 -30.97
N GLU A 211 -15.38 -19.19 -32.08
CA GLU A 211 -16.85 -19.10 -32.21
C GLU A 211 -17.50 -20.48 -32.27
N ARG A 212 -16.88 -21.48 -32.92
CA ARG A 212 -17.35 -22.87 -32.90
C ARG A 212 -17.39 -23.44 -31.49
N VAL A 213 -16.34 -23.23 -30.70
CA VAL A 213 -16.28 -23.69 -29.32
C VAL A 213 -17.33 -22.98 -28.48
N LYS A 214 -17.47 -21.67 -28.65
CA LYS A 214 -18.49 -20.87 -27.95
C LYS A 214 -19.90 -21.34 -28.24
N GLN A 215 -20.23 -21.57 -29.51
CA GLN A 215 -21.55 -22.08 -29.91
C GLN A 215 -21.80 -23.51 -29.37
N PHE A 216 -20.78 -24.36 -29.41
CA PHE A 216 -20.88 -25.69 -28.80
C PHE A 216 -21.20 -25.65 -27.32
N LEU A 217 -20.52 -24.76 -26.57
CA LEU A 217 -20.77 -24.59 -25.14
C LEU A 217 -22.17 -24.05 -24.86
N ILE A 218 -22.66 -23.07 -25.62
CA ILE A 218 -24.01 -22.49 -25.47
C ILE A 218 -25.10 -23.52 -25.81
N THR A 219 -24.83 -24.44 -26.76
CA THR A 219 -25.82 -25.42 -27.16
C THR A 219 -25.88 -26.62 -26.21
N LYS A 220 -24.79 -26.93 -25.53
CA LYS A 220 -24.68 -28.10 -24.64
C LYS A 220 -24.96 -27.79 -23.16
N TYR A 221 -24.84 -26.55 -22.73
CA TYR A 221 -25.02 -26.08 -21.35
C TYR A 221 -25.92 -24.87 -21.30
#